data_3e8660749f1f040e4665eff7c8bee04b
#
_entry.id   3e8660749f1f040e4665eff7c8bee04b
#
_cell.length_a   1.000
_cell.length_b   1.000
_cell.length_c   1.000
_cell.angle_alpha   90.00
_cell.angle_beta   90.00
_cell.angle_gamma   90.00
#
_symmetry.space_group_name_H-M   'P 1'
#
loop_
_entity.id
_entity.type
_entity.pdbx_description
1 polymer ?
#
loop_
_entity_poly.entity_id
_entity_poly.type
_entity_poly.pdbx_seq_one_letter_code
_entity_poly.pdbx_strand_id
1 'polypeptide(L)'
;VKTLLDGKTMSVPDDQVGNPTFAPSLAEVAVGLAQQADCSGVFNAAGKDRVSRYEFAREAAYVFGLDTELVKPVSTESLKQKALRPLSGGLVIDRVEKLFPGILVGYREGLKILHRQLT
;
A
#
# COMPACT_ATOMS: atom_id res chain seq x y z
N VAL A 1 3.55 -4.82 12.30
CA VAL A 1 2.66 -5.31 13.34
C VAL A 1 3.47 -5.85 14.52
N LYS A 2 4.33 -6.87 14.35
CA LYS A 2 5.08 -7.49 15.46
C LYS A 2 5.84 -6.48 16.35
N THR A 3 6.59 -5.56 15.75
CA THR A 3 7.34 -4.50 16.47
C THR A 3 6.44 -3.69 17.40
N LEU A 4 5.26 -3.31 16.94
CA LEU A 4 4.28 -2.53 17.72
C LEU A 4 3.61 -3.39 18.79
N LEU A 5 3.34 -4.67 18.52
CA LEU A 5 2.84 -5.60 19.54
C LEU A 5 3.83 -5.78 20.69
N ASP A 6 5.11 -5.72 20.41
CA ASP A 6 6.18 -5.78 21.44
C ASP A 6 6.35 -4.43 22.18
N GLY A 7 5.48 -3.43 21.93
CA GLY A 7 5.56 -2.10 22.53
C GLY A 7 6.75 -1.27 22.08
N LYS A 8 7.38 -1.62 20.95
CA LYS A 8 8.58 -0.94 20.44
C LYS A 8 8.21 0.11 19.39
N THR A 9 8.90 1.24 19.44
CA THR A 9 8.79 2.30 18.45
C THR A 9 9.30 1.85 17.07
N MET A 10 8.62 2.27 16.03
CA MET A 10 8.98 2.02 14.63
C MET A 10 9.15 3.35 13.88
N SER A 11 10.34 3.61 13.35
CA SER A 11 10.62 4.77 12.50
C SER A 11 10.24 4.48 11.06
N VAL A 12 9.40 5.33 10.46
CA VAL A 12 8.86 5.13 9.11
C VAL A 12 9.00 6.42 8.29
N PRO A 13 9.51 6.35 7.03
CA PRO A 13 9.63 7.52 6.18
C PRO A 13 8.29 8.19 5.91
N ASP A 14 8.22 9.51 6.10
CA ASP A 14 7.05 10.33 5.80
C ASP A 14 7.14 10.99 4.42
N ASP A 15 8.34 10.99 3.82
CA ASP A 15 8.67 11.57 2.52
C ASP A 15 8.71 10.54 1.36
N GLN A 16 8.50 9.23 1.63
CA GLN A 16 8.34 8.22 0.59
C GLN A 16 6.85 7.97 0.33
N VAL A 17 6.38 8.37 -0.85
CA VAL A 17 4.98 8.28 -1.27
C VAL A 17 4.81 7.25 -2.38
N GLY A 18 3.75 6.46 -2.32
CA GLY A 18 3.41 5.45 -3.32
C GLY A 18 1.98 4.95 -3.16
N ASN A 19 1.62 3.90 -3.89
CA ASN A 19 0.30 3.27 -3.82
C ASN A 19 0.39 1.94 -3.07
N PRO A 20 0.09 1.88 -1.76
CA PRO A 20 -0.05 0.60 -1.08
C PRO A 20 -1.13 -0.24 -1.74
N THR A 21 -0.81 -1.47 -2.07
CA THR A 21 -1.66 -2.32 -2.90
C THR A 21 -2.09 -3.57 -2.13
N PHE A 22 -3.39 -3.82 -2.07
CA PHE A 22 -3.95 -5.03 -1.51
C PHE A 22 -3.75 -6.20 -2.48
N ALA A 23 -2.96 -7.18 -2.07
CA ALA A 23 -2.51 -8.26 -2.96
C ALA A 23 -3.64 -9.07 -3.61
N PRO A 24 -4.74 -9.43 -2.91
CA PRO A 24 -5.86 -10.12 -3.54
C PRO A 24 -6.50 -9.33 -4.68
N SER A 25 -6.70 -8.02 -4.54
CA SER A 25 -7.21 -7.17 -5.62
C SER A 25 -6.29 -7.14 -6.83
N LEU A 26 -4.98 -7.07 -6.60
CA LEU A 26 -3.99 -7.13 -7.68
C LEU A 26 -4.02 -8.47 -8.41
N ALA A 27 -4.15 -9.57 -7.67
CA ALA A 27 -4.27 -10.92 -8.24
C ALA A 27 -5.52 -11.05 -9.11
N GLU A 28 -6.65 -10.51 -8.66
CA GLU A 28 -7.91 -10.52 -9.43
C GLU A 28 -7.78 -9.76 -10.75
N VAL A 29 -7.16 -8.57 -10.74
CA VAL A 29 -6.86 -7.82 -11.96
C VAL A 29 -5.93 -8.61 -12.89
N ALA A 30 -4.88 -9.24 -12.35
CA ALA A 30 -3.93 -10.02 -13.15
C ALA A 30 -4.62 -11.20 -13.85
N VAL A 31 -5.47 -11.92 -13.14
CA VAL A 31 -6.28 -13.03 -13.71
C VAL A 31 -7.25 -12.50 -14.75
N GLY A 32 -7.95 -11.40 -14.46
CA GLY A 32 -8.88 -10.77 -15.40
C GLY A 32 -8.20 -10.34 -16.70
N LEU A 33 -7.03 -9.74 -16.63
CA LEU A 33 -6.24 -9.36 -17.82
C LEU A 33 -5.80 -10.59 -18.63
N ALA A 34 -5.37 -11.66 -17.94
CA ALA A 34 -4.94 -12.89 -18.61
C ALA A 34 -6.09 -13.61 -19.36
N GLN A 35 -7.33 -13.39 -18.95
CA GLN A 35 -8.52 -13.98 -19.57
C GLN A 35 -9.04 -13.18 -20.78
N GLN A 36 -8.55 -11.95 -20.99
CA GLN A 36 -8.97 -11.10 -22.10
C GLN A 36 -8.03 -11.26 -23.30
N ALA A 37 -8.50 -11.91 -24.35
CA ALA A 37 -7.71 -12.20 -25.56
C ALA A 37 -7.20 -10.94 -26.28
N ASP A 38 -7.95 -9.84 -26.19
CA ASP A 38 -7.65 -8.58 -26.91
C ASP A 38 -6.85 -7.58 -26.07
N CYS A 39 -6.47 -7.95 -24.83
CA CYS A 39 -5.65 -7.10 -23.98
C CYS A 39 -4.17 -7.20 -24.34
N SER A 40 -3.58 -6.11 -24.80
CA SER A 40 -2.16 -6.02 -25.11
C SER A 40 -1.51 -4.74 -24.55
N GLY A 41 -0.20 -4.78 -24.37
CA GLY A 41 0.60 -3.67 -23.88
C GLY A 41 0.79 -3.67 -22.37
N VAL A 42 1.21 -2.51 -21.81
CA VAL A 42 1.52 -2.34 -20.39
C VAL A 42 0.32 -1.83 -19.64
N PHE A 43 0.00 -2.47 -18.51
CA PHE A 43 -1.04 -2.05 -17.58
C PHE A 43 -0.43 -1.77 -16.22
N ASN A 44 -0.62 -0.56 -15.72
CA ASN A 44 -0.27 -0.22 -14.35
C ASN A 44 -1.41 -0.64 -13.43
N ALA A 45 -1.12 -1.44 -12.42
CA ALA A 45 -2.09 -1.86 -11.42
C ALA A 45 -1.51 -1.63 -10.02
N ALA A 46 -2.20 -0.88 -9.20
CA ALA A 46 -1.83 -0.56 -7.82
C ALA A 46 -3.06 -0.14 -7.02
N GLY A 47 -2.92 0.06 -5.71
CA GLY A 47 -3.97 0.64 -4.88
C GLY A 47 -4.37 2.03 -5.35
N LYS A 48 -5.63 2.42 -5.14
CA LYS A 48 -6.19 3.70 -5.61
C LYS A 48 -5.53 4.92 -4.99
N ASP A 49 -5.14 4.80 -3.72
CA ASP A 49 -4.65 5.94 -2.96
C ASP A 49 -3.12 6.06 -3.05
N ARG A 50 -2.68 7.29 -3.16
CA ARG A 50 -1.28 7.65 -3.07
C ARG A 50 -1.01 8.26 -1.71
N VAL A 51 -0.15 7.62 -0.92
CA VAL A 51 0.04 7.92 0.51
C VAL A 51 1.50 7.70 0.91
N SER A 52 1.97 8.39 1.95
CA SER A 52 3.30 8.16 2.51
C SER A 52 3.37 6.81 3.24
N ARG A 53 4.56 6.25 3.35
CA ARG A 53 4.77 5.02 4.14
C ARG A 53 4.39 5.22 5.60
N TYR A 54 4.61 6.43 6.14
CA TYR A 54 4.25 6.79 7.50
C TYR A 54 2.72 6.78 7.72
N GLU A 55 1.97 7.44 6.84
CA GLU A 55 0.50 7.45 6.91
C GLU A 55 -0.07 6.04 6.77
N PHE A 56 0.46 5.24 5.84
CA PHE A 56 0.07 3.84 5.69
C PHE A 56 0.33 3.03 6.98
N ALA A 57 1.50 3.20 7.60
CA ALA A 57 1.87 2.48 8.81
C ALA A 57 1.01 2.88 10.01
N ARG A 58 0.66 4.17 10.14
CA ARG A 58 -0.26 4.66 11.17
C ARG A 58 -1.66 4.09 11.01
N GLU A 59 -2.19 4.11 9.79
CA GLU A 59 -3.51 3.51 9.51
C GLU A 59 -3.50 2.01 9.79
N ALA A 60 -2.43 1.31 9.43
CA ALA A 60 -2.29 -0.10 9.75
C ALA A 60 -2.30 -0.33 11.27
N ALA A 61 -1.54 0.47 12.04
CA ALA A 61 -1.57 0.39 13.50
C ALA A 61 -2.99 0.62 14.04
N TYR A 62 -3.68 1.65 13.56
CA TYR A 62 -5.05 1.96 13.96
C TYR A 62 -6.02 0.81 13.67
N VAL A 63 -6.03 0.27 12.46
CA VAL A 63 -6.93 -0.82 12.04
C VAL A 63 -6.69 -2.10 12.87
N PHE A 64 -5.44 -2.35 13.25
CA PHE A 64 -5.07 -3.52 14.07
C PHE A 64 -5.15 -3.26 15.59
N GLY A 65 -5.70 -2.13 16.02
CA GLY A 65 -5.87 -1.80 17.45
C GLY A 65 -4.54 -1.61 18.20
N LEU A 66 -3.48 -1.19 17.50
CA LEU A 66 -2.15 -0.96 18.04
C LEU A 66 -1.95 0.54 18.34
N ASP A 67 -1.01 0.84 19.23
CA ASP A 67 -0.67 2.23 19.56
C ASP A 67 -0.01 2.93 18.37
N THR A 68 -0.73 3.88 17.78
CA THR A 68 -0.28 4.68 16.63
C THR A 68 0.86 5.63 16.99
N GLU A 69 1.02 5.96 18.29
CA GLU A 69 2.09 6.85 18.75
C GLU A 69 3.46 6.17 18.73
N LEU A 70 3.50 4.85 18.64
CA LEU A 70 4.73 4.10 18.45
C LEU A 70 5.26 4.17 17.01
N VAL A 71 4.45 4.64 16.05
CA VAL A 71 4.89 4.89 14.66
C VAL A 71 5.41 6.33 14.58
N LYS A 72 6.70 6.49 14.37
CA LYS A 72 7.37 7.80 14.34
C LYS A 72 7.75 8.18 12.91
N PRO A 73 7.43 9.42 12.47
CA PRO A 73 7.86 9.91 11.17
C PRO A 73 9.37 10.19 11.18
N VAL A 74 10.03 9.86 10.09
CA VAL A 74 11.44 10.19 9.86
C VAL A 74 11.65 10.52 8.38
N SER A 75 12.69 11.30 8.07
CA SER A 75 13.08 11.49 6.66
C SER A 75 13.80 10.25 6.12
N THR A 76 13.69 10.01 4.82
CA THR A 76 14.44 8.95 4.13
C THR A 76 15.94 9.09 4.34
N GLU A 77 16.46 10.33 4.32
CA GLU A 77 17.87 10.63 4.53
C GLU A 77 18.36 10.14 5.90
N SER A 78 17.55 10.32 6.94
CA SER A 78 17.91 9.91 8.31
C SER A 78 18.12 8.41 8.46
N LEU A 79 17.47 7.59 7.61
CA LEU A 79 17.57 6.13 7.63
C LEU A 79 18.86 5.59 7.00
N LYS A 80 19.65 6.45 6.32
CA LYS A 80 20.93 6.09 5.69
C LYS A 80 20.84 4.78 4.88
N GLN A 81 19.77 4.63 4.10
CA GLN A 81 19.54 3.42 3.29
C GLN A 81 20.62 3.30 2.21
N LYS A 82 21.11 2.08 1.97
CA LYS A 82 22.15 1.84 0.96
C LYS A 82 21.70 2.18 -0.46
N ALA A 83 20.43 1.99 -0.78
CA ALA A 83 19.84 2.31 -2.09
C ALA A 83 19.10 3.64 -2.03
N LEU A 84 19.28 4.48 -3.05
CA LEU A 84 18.45 5.66 -3.25
C LEU A 84 16.99 5.21 -3.49
N ARG A 85 16.08 5.71 -2.66
CA ARG A 85 14.65 5.43 -2.79
C ARG A 85 13.95 6.61 -3.43
N PRO A 86 13.08 6.39 -4.44
CA PRO A 86 12.25 7.47 -4.97
C PRO A 86 11.32 8.01 -3.87
N LEU A 87 11.29 9.32 -3.70
CA LEU A 87 10.43 9.98 -2.71
C LEU A 87 9.00 10.10 -3.22
N SER A 88 8.83 10.37 -4.52
CA SER A 88 7.52 10.57 -5.15
C SER A 88 7.26 9.46 -6.16
N GLY A 89 6.88 8.31 -5.65
CA GLY A 89 6.46 7.17 -6.45
C GLY A 89 4.94 7.13 -6.66
N GLY A 90 4.47 6.07 -7.29
CA GLY A 90 3.07 5.79 -7.53
C GLY A 90 2.76 5.57 -9.00
N LEU A 91 1.63 4.94 -9.25
CA LEU A 91 1.16 4.58 -10.59
C LEU A 91 -0.20 5.21 -10.85
N VAL A 92 -0.41 5.67 -12.10
CA VAL A 92 -1.72 6.02 -12.63
C VAL A 92 -2.37 4.72 -13.13
N ILE A 93 -3.56 4.41 -12.61
CA ILE A 93 -4.24 3.12 -12.83
C ILE A 93 -5.48 3.23 -13.73
N ASP A 94 -5.71 4.37 -14.36
CA ASP A 94 -6.93 4.68 -15.12
C ASP A 94 -7.27 3.61 -16.16
N ARG A 95 -6.26 3.06 -16.83
CA ARG A 95 -6.46 2.03 -17.86
C ARG A 95 -7.03 0.74 -17.28
N VAL A 96 -6.52 0.32 -16.13
CA VAL A 96 -7.01 -0.87 -15.42
C VAL A 96 -8.37 -0.61 -14.78
N GLU A 97 -8.56 0.56 -14.19
CA GLU A 97 -9.83 0.91 -13.54
C GLU A 97 -11.00 0.99 -14.55
N LYS A 98 -10.74 1.36 -15.80
CA LYS A 98 -11.75 1.31 -16.88
C LYS A 98 -12.16 -0.12 -17.25
N LEU A 99 -11.23 -1.06 -17.22
CA LEU A 99 -11.49 -2.47 -17.56
C LEU A 99 -12.10 -3.24 -16.38
N PHE A 100 -11.66 -2.94 -15.17
CA PHE A 100 -12.02 -3.64 -13.94
C PHE A 100 -12.43 -2.63 -12.86
N PRO A 101 -13.56 -1.93 -13.03
CA PRO A 101 -13.96 -0.88 -12.11
C PRO A 101 -14.20 -1.42 -10.70
N GLY A 102 -13.58 -0.78 -9.70
CA GLY A 102 -13.81 -1.08 -8.30
C GLY A 102 -13.06 -2.29 -7.73
N ILE A 103 -12.27 -3.04 -8.53
CA ILE A 103 -11.49 -4.19 -8.04
C ILE A 103 -10.28 -3.74 -7.23
N LEU A 104 -9.54 -2.75 -7.72
CA LEU A 104 -8.44 -2.16 -6.96
C LEU A 104 -9.00 -1.28 -5.84
N VAL A 105 -8.70 -1.61 -4.61
CA VAL A 105 -9.18 -0.87 -3.43
C VAL A 105 -8.15 0.12 -2.91
N GLY A 106 -8.60 1.13 -2.17
CA GLY A 106 -7.75 2.02 -1.41
C GLY A 106 -7.08 1.33 -0.22
N TYR A 107 -6.00 1.92 0.31
CA TYR A 107 -5.22 1.27 1.38
C TYR A 107 -6.03 1.07 2.67
N ARG A 108 -6.92 1.99 3.03
CA ARG A 108 -7.78 1.86 4.22
C ARG A 108 -8.73 0.68 4.11
N GLU A 109 -9.35 0.53 2.96
CA GLU A 109 -10.25 -0.59 2.70
C GLU A 109 -9.48 -1.92 2.67
N GLY A 110 -8.36 -1.97 1.96
CA GLY A 110 -7.48 -3.14 1.92
C GLY A 110 -7.02 -3.58 3.32
N LEU A 111 -6.64 -2.65 4.18
CA LEU A 111 -6.26 -2.94 5.57
C LEU A 111 -7.43 -3.50 6.40
N LYS A 112 -8.64 -2.96 6.25
CA LYS A 112 -9.84 -3.48 6.93
C LYS A 112 -10.21 -4.88 6.47
N ILE A 113 -10.11 -5.16 5.17
CA ILE A 113 -10.34 -6.50 4.62
C ILE A 113 -9.31 -7.47 5.18
N LEU A 114 -8.03 -7.10 5.14
CA LEU A 114 -6.95 -7.92 5.69
C LEU A 114 -7.16 -8.23 7.18
N HIS A 115 -7.49 -7.22 7.99
CA HIS A 115 -7.75 -7.40 9.41
C HIS A 115 -8.88 -8.41 9.65
N ARG A 116 -10.00 -8.30 8.92
CA ARG A 116 -11.12 -9.25 9.03
C ARG A 116 -10.75 -10.68 8.62
N GLN A 117 -9.82 -10.85 7.68
CA GLN A 117 -9.36 -12.18 7.26
C GLN A 117 -8.41 -12.84 8.29
N LEU A 118 -7.76 -12.05 9.13
CA LEU A 118 -6.80 -12.53 10.13
C LEU A 118 -7.41 -12.70 11.52
N THR A 119 -8.59 -12.20 11.72
CA THR A 119 -9.36 -12.32 12.97
C THR A 119 -10.62 -13.16 12.79
#